data_999088070ccaf102cf7b0efd9f952c25
#
_entry.id   999088070ccaf102cf7b0efd9f952c25
#
_cell.length_a   1.000
_cell.length_b   1.000
_cell.length_c   1.000
_cell.angle_alpha   90.00
_cell.angle_beta   90.00
_cell.angle_gamma   90.00
#
_symmetry.space_group_name_H-M   'P 1'
#
loop_
_entity.id
_entity.type
_entity.pdbx_description
1 polymer ?
#
loop_
_entity_poly.entity_id
_entity_poly.type
_entity_poly.pdbx_seq_one_letter_code
_entity_poly.pdbx_strand_id
1 'polypeptide(L)'
;MIEIKNYQENERFQHHFNVIRANAPVSYGGLKLYNGKRDYLIQSTNQFAATLCYLEEYFKDKGVQYLEIGTASNLTNSMIWNSLNIEENIILDNLECPGTAESLVGNLSFKQNTVLIVGDSTQDTIKEKVQALGYKYNLMLIDGNHDYEYVTKDFEYYYRFLSNDGLLIFHDIDNDAVPGVRKFITTNPILNTNFTQCANFIDNSNYLNKNTFGSQCGIGIYKRK
;
A
#
# COMPACT_ATOMS: atom_id res chain seq x y z
N MET A 1 -12.64 15.80 0.91
CA MET A 1 -11.43 14.99 0.81
C MET A 1 -10.66 15.11 2.10
N ILE A 2 -10.21 14.01 2.68
CA ILE A 2 -9.45 13.97 3.94
C ILE A 2 -7.96 14.08 3.62
N GLU A 3 -7.23 14.84 4.43
CA GLU A 3 -5.81 15.13 4.29
C GLU A 3 -5.06 14.84 5.59
N ILE A 4 -3.72 14.78 5.56
CA ILE A 4 -2.87 14.52 6.75
C ILE A 4 -3.20 15.47 7.91
N LYS A 5 -3.42 16.76 7.63
CA LYS A 5 -3.73 17.76 8.65
C LYS A 5 -4.95 17.43 9.52
N ASN A 6 -5.87 16.60 9.01
CA ASN A 6 -7.04 16.16 9.76
C ASN A 6 -6.68 15.23 10.93
N TYR A 7 -5.48 14.63 10.90
CA TYR A 7 -5.04 13.65 11.88
C TYR A 7 -3.88 14.12 12.77
N GLN A 8 -3.18 15.22 12.46
CA GLN A 8 -1.94 15.60 13.12
C GLN A 8 -2.06 15.76 14.65
N GLU A 9 -3.22 16.17 15.16
CA GLU A 9 -3.48 16.30 16.60
C GLU A 9 -4.10 15.05 17.24
N ASN A 10 -4.30 13.98 16.46
CA ASN A 10 -4.91 12.74 16.90
C ASN A 10 -3.86 11.87 17.61
N GLU A 11 -4.15 11.42 18.83
CA GLU A 11 -3.26 10.53 19.61
C GLU A 11 -2.96 9.23 18.85
N ARG A 12 -3.92 8.70 18.10
CA ARG A 12 -3.75 7.50 17.29
C ARG A 12 -2.75 7.72 16.16
N PHE A 13 -2.81 8.89 15.52
CA PHE A 13 -1.82 9.29 14.52
C PHE A 13 -0.41 9.34 15.12
N GLN A 14 -0.25 9.97 16.28
CA GLN A 14 1.05 10.03 16.96
C GLN A 14 1.56 8.64 17.33
N HIS A 15 0.67 7.75 17.77
CA HIS A 15 1.01 6.35 18.03
C HIS A 15 1.56 5.68 16.77
N HIS A 16 0.80 5.69 15.66
CA HIS A 16 1.24 5.08 14.39
C HIS A 16 2.53 5.71 13.87
N PHE A 17 2.64 7.03 13.92
CA PHE A 17 3.85 7.75 13.51
C PHE A 17 5.09 7.24 14.28
N ASN A 18 5.00 7.11 15.59
CA ASN A 18 6.10 6.63 16.41
C ASN A 18 6.44 5.16 16.15
N VAL A 19 5.41 4.31 15.99
CA VAL A 19 5.60 2.87 15.70
C VAL A 19 6.25 2.70 14.33
N ILE A 20 5.82 3.41 13.29
CA ILE A 20 6.42 3.35 11.96
C ILE A 20 7.88 3.77 12.03
N ARG A 21 8.19 4.90 12.68
CA ARG A 21 9.57 5.37 12.82
C ARG A 21 10.47 4.40 13.58
N ALA A 22 9.95 3.78 14.62
CA ALA A 22 10.72 2.82 15.42
C ALA A 22 11.02 1.52 14.65
N ASN A 23 10.11 1.07 13.79
CA ASN A 23 10.22 -0.19 13.08
C ASN A 23 10.79 -0.06 11.66
N ALA A 24 10.73 1.11 11.05
CA ALA A 24 11.24 1.32 9.71
C ALA A 24 12.70 0.88 9.53
N PRO A 25 13.66 1.21 10.42
CA PRO A 25 15.03 0.73 10.29
C PRO A 25 15.17 -0.77 10.42
N VAL A 26 14.27 -1.43 11.15
CA VAL A 26 14.29 -2.88 11.38
C VAL A 26 13.64 -3.60 10.20
N SER A 27 12.51 -3.10 9.71
CA SER A 27 11.76 -3.68 8.60
C SER A 27 12.54 -3.58 7.29
N TYR A 28 13.31 -2.52 7.14
CA TYR A 28 14.31 -2.36 6.09
C TYR A 28 15.67 -2.91 6.46
N GLY A 29 15.80 -3.47 7.65
CA GLY A 29 17.08 -3.98 8.18
C GLY A 29 17.71 -5.09 7.35
N GLY A 30 16.93 -5.76 6.52
CA GLY A 30 17.42 -6.63 5.46
C GLY A 30 17.96 -5.84 4.26
N LEU A 31 17.40 -4.70 3.96
CA LEU A 31 17.85 -3.78 2.93
C LEU A 31 19.00 -2.90 3.43
N LYS A 32 20.01 -3.53 4.03
CA LYS A 32 21.32 -2.95 4.03
C LYS A 32 21.72 -2.85 2.57
N LEU A 33 21.60 -1.61 2.06
CA LEU A 33 22.49 -1.16 1.03
C LEU A 33 22.07 -1.36 -0.42
N TYR A 34 21.32 -0.44 -0.94
CA TYR A 34 21.74 0.10 -2.23
C TYR A 34 22.94 1.03 -1.97
N ASN A 35 24.15 0.64 -2.40
CA ASN A 35 25.39 1.42 -2.34
C ASN A 35 25.85 1.93 -0.95
N GLY A 36 25.65 1.18 0.12
CA GLY A 36 26.16 1.60 1.43
C GLY A 36 25.38 2.73 2.10
N LYS A 37 24.34 3.24 1.49
CA LYS A 37 23.43 4.22 2.08
C LYS A 37 22.17 3.52 2.57
N ARG A 38 21.73 3.86 3.77
CA ARG A 38 20.43 3.46 4.28
C ARG A 38 19.38 4.22 3.48
N ASP A 39 18.81 3.60 2.45
CA ASP A 39 17.63 4.13 1.80
C ASP A 39 16.41 3.76 2.63
N TYR A 40 15.69 4.76 3.02
CA TYR A 40 14.69 4.75 4.05
C TYR A 40 13.31 4.77 3.44
N LEU A 41 12.40 4.06 4.10
CA LEU A 41 10.97 4.23 3.97
C LEU A 41 10.49 4.42 2.52
N ILE A 42 10.01 3.35 1.96
CA ILE A 42 9.23 3.40 0.73
C ILE A 42 8.02 4.30 0.92
N GLN A 43 7.53 4.46 2.16
CA GLN A 43 6.39 5.31 2.47
C GLN A 43 6.76 6.42 3.45
N SER A 44 6.27 7.63 3.22
CA SER A 44 6.38 8.71 4.19
C SER A 44 5.64 8.35 5.47
N THR A 45 6.31 8.51 6.61
CA THR A 45 5.75 8.18 7.92
C THR A 45 4.42 8.89 8.19
N ASN A 46 4.33 10.18 7.84
CA ASN A 46 3.09 10.96 8.03
C ASN A 46 1.96 10.46 7.16
N GLN A 47 2.25 10.17 5.89
CA GLN A 47 1.25 9.68 4.94
C GLN A 47 0.69 8.34 5.39
N PHE A 48 1.57 7.44 5.82
CA PHE A 48 1.14 6.12 6.24
C PHE A 48 0.45 6.11 7.61
N ALA A 49 0.90 6.94 8.57
CA ALA A 49 0.19 7.11 9.84
C ALA A 49 -1.24 7.64 9.64
N ALA A 50 -1.42 8.62 8.74
CA ALA A 50 -2.75 9.12 8.38
C ALA A 50 -3.60 8.04 7.68
N THR A 51 -2.98 7.24 6.81
CA THR A 51 -3.64 6.10 6.15
C THR A 51 -4.17 5.12 7.19
N LEU A 52 -3.35 4.70 8.16
CA LEU A 52 -3.79 3.78 9.21
C LEU A 52 -4.93 4.34 10.03
N CYS A 53 -4.87 5.61 10.44
CA CYS A 53 -6.00 6.27 11.14
C CYS A 53 -7.28 6.22 10.31
N TYR A 54 -7.20 6.57 9.02
CA TYR A 54 -8.35 6.54 8.14
C TYR A 54 -8.94 5.13 8.00
N LEU A 55 -8.09 4.13 7.84
CA LEU A 55 -8.52 2.73 7.70
C LEU A 55 -9.15 2.20 8.99
N GLU A 56 -8.58 2.50 10.15
CA GLU A 56 -9.17 2.12 11.46
C GLU A 56 -10.55 2.73 11.66
N GLU A 57 -10.74 4.01 11.30
CA GLU A 57 -12.05 4.66 11.36
C GLU A 57 -13.05 4.03 10.39
N TYR A 58 -12.61 3.73 9.17
CA TYR A 58 -13.48 3.18 8.12
C TYR A 58 -13.90 1.74 8.39
N PHE A 59 -12.97 0.92 8.87
CA PHE A 59 -13.19 -0.51 9.14
C PHE A 59 -13.50 -0.81 10.60
N LYS A 60 -13.81 0.20 11.39
CA LYS A 60 -14.21 0.00 12.79
C LYS A 60 -15.28 -1.08 12.88
N ASP A 61 -15.02 -2.11 13.71
CA ASP A 61 -15.91 -3.23 13.95
C ASP A 61 -16.26 -4.08 12.69
N LYS A 62 -15.44 -4.00 11.64
CA LYS A 62 -15.61 -4.80 10.41
C LYS A 62 -14.43 -5.73 10.18
N GLY A 63 -14.71 -6.91 9.63
CA GLY A 63 -13.68 -7.79 9.10
C GLY A 63 -13.11 -7.27 7.79
N VAL A 64 -11.83 -7.51 7.56
CA VAL A 64 -11.12 -7.03 6.37
C VAL A 64 -10.56 -8.17 5.56
N GLN A 65 -10.96 -8.24 4.29
CA GLN A 65 -10.36 -9.07 3.26
C GLN A 65 -9.41 -8.17 2.46
N TYR A 66 -8.12 -8.34 2.67
CA TYR A 66 -7.08 -7.48 2.16
C TYR A 66 -6.32 -8.12 0.99
N LEU A 67 -6.15 -7.37 -0.09
CA LEU A 67 -5.26 -7.69 -1.21
C LEU A 67 -4.20 -6.61 -1.35
N GLU A 68 -2.93 -6.99 -1.32
CA GLU A 68 -1.77 -6.12 -1.58
C GLU A 68 -1.02 -6.59 -2.82
N ILE A 69 -0.77 -5.66 -3.74
CA ILE A 69 0.06 -5.85 -4.93
C ILE A 69 1.34 -5.05 -4.76
N GLY A 70 2.46 -5.76 -4.61
CA GLY A 70 3.75 -5.16 -4.27
C GLY A 70 3.88 -4.91 -2.77
N THR A 71 4.62 -5.75 -2.08
CA THR A 71 4.79 -5.63 -0.62
C THR A 71 6.20 -5.24 -0.20
N ALA A 72 7.18 -5.40 -1.10
CA ALA A 72 8.59 -5.10 -0.85
C ALA A 72 9.06 -5.60 0.54
N SER A 73 9.34 -4.70 1.47
CA SER A 73 9.77 -5.06 2.83
C SER A 73 8.68 -5.66 3.72
N ASN A 74 7.46 -5.78 3.23
CA ASN A 74 6.28 -6.22 3.99
C ASN A 74 5.93 -5.34 5.21
N LEU A 75 6.47 -4.12 5.29
CA LEU A 75 6.16 -3.21 6.39
C LEU A 75 4.72 -2.72 6.32
N THR A 76 4.29 -2.26 5.14
CA THR A 76 2.93 -1.77 4.90
C THR A 76 1.90 -2.83 5.26
N ASN A 77 2.06 -4.03 4.72
CA ASN A 77 1.19 -5.16 5.02
C ASN A 77 1.14 -5.47 6.52
N SER A 78 2.30 -5.50 7.18
CA SER A 78 2.38 -5.80 8.61
C SER A 78 1.69 -4.73 9.47
N MET A 79 1.83 -3.47 9.13
CA MET A 79 1.19 -2.37 9.87
C MET A 79 -0.33 -2.38 9.68
N ILE A 80 -0.82 -2.59 8.46
CA ILE A 80 -2.25 -2.74 8.15
C ILE A 80 -2.81 -3.96 8.89
N TRP A 81 -2.11 -5.10 8.83
CA TRP A 81 -2.51 -6.33 9.50
C TRP A 81 -2.63 -6.17 11.02
N ASN A 82 -1.71 -5.42 11.65
CA ASN A 82 -1.73 -5.16 13.09
C ASN A 82 -2.78 -4.10 13.50
N SER A 83 -3.22 -3.26 12.59
CA SER A 83 -4.14 -2.15 12.87
C SER A 83 -5.61 -2.51 12.64
N LEU A 84 -5.89 -3.53 11.81
CA LEU A 84 -7.23 -3.90 11.40
C LEU A 84 -7.57 -5.35 11.78
N ASN A 85 -8.85 -5.68 11.83
CA ASN A 85 -9.32 -7.06 11.98
C ASN A 85 -9.24 -7.79 10.63
N ILE A 86 -8.05 -8.29 10.27
CA ILE A 86 -7.81 -8.98 9.01
C ILE A 86 -8.33 -10.41 9.07
N GLU A 87 -9.32 -10.73 8.26
CA GLU A 87 -9.89 -12.08 8.10
C GLU A 87 -9.16 -12.87 7.02
N GLU A 88 -8.81 -12.19 5.91
CA GLU A 88 -8.05 -12.77 4.81
C GLU A 88 -6.99 -11.76 4.33
N ASN A 89 -5.78 -12.21 4.10
CA ASN A 89 -4.66 -11.40 3.64
C ASN A 89 -3.98 -12.06 2.44
N ILE A 90 -4.08 -11.43 1.28
CA ILE A 90 -3.46 -11.92 0.05
C ILE A 90 -2.38 -10.95 -0.37
N ILE A 91 -1.18 -11.46 -0.56
CA ILE A 91 -0.01 -10.69 -0.97
C ILE A 91 0.44 -11.18 -2.34
N LEU A 92 0.54 -10.28 -3.30
CA LEU A 92 1.17 -10.51 -4.60
C LEU A 92 2.50 -9.78 -4.65
N ASP A 93 3.58 -10.50 -4.90
CA ASP A 93 4.91 -9.90 -5.06
C ASP A 93 5.77 -10.78 -5.97
N ASN A 94 6.59 -10.17 -6.81
CA ASN A 94 7.54 -10.91 -7.67
C ASN A 94 8.87 -11.22 -6.95
N LEU A 95 9.06 -10.70 -5.75
CA LEU A 95 10.25 -10.86 -4.90
C LEU A 95 11.55 -10.31 -5.53
N GLU A 96 11.45 -9.44 -6.52
CA GLU A 96 12.62 -8.86 -7.18
C GLU A 96 13.27 -7.73 -6.36
N CYS A 97 12.50 -7.11 -5.45
CA CYS A 97 13.08 -6.13 -4.54
C CYS A 97 14.01 -6.83 -3.55
N PRO A 98 15.29 -6.43 -3.44
CA PRO A 98 16.24 -7.08 -2.55
C PRO A 98 15.76 -7.12 -1.10
N GLY A 99 15.84 -8.28 -0.45
CA GLY A 99 15.43 -8.49 0.93
C GLY A 99 13.93 -8.78 1.15
N THR A 100 13.11 -8.73 0.08
CA THR A 100 11.67 -9.03 0.19
C THR A 100 11.42 -10.45 0.68
N ALA A 101 12.10 -11.43 0.09
CA ALA A 101 11.90 -12.84 0.45
C ALA A 101 12.24 -13.11 1.92
N GLU A 102 13.36 -12.60 2.43
CA GLU A 102 13.77 -12.75 3.81
C GLU A 102 12.82 -12.06 4.77
N SER A 103 12.36 -10.86 4.40
CA SER A 103 11.41 -10.09 5.20
C SER A 103 10.06 -10.79 5.30
N LEU A 104 9.56 -11.35 4.20
CA LEU A 104 8.32 -12.09 4.16
C LEU A 104 8.39 -13.37 5.01
N VAL A 105 9.44 -14.16 4.88
CA VAL A 105 9.61 -15.41 5.67
C VAL A 105 9.56 -15.11 7.16
N GLY A 106 10.23 -14.05 7.61
CA GLY A 106 10.21 -13.65 9.02
C GLY A 106 8.85 -13.19 9.53
N ASN A 107 8.06 -12.55 8.70
CA ASN A 107 6.81 -11.89 9.09
C ASN A 107 5.54 -12.73 8.85
N LEU A 108 5.54 -13.60 7.84
CA LEU A 108 4.35 -14.40 7.49
C LEU A 108 4.07 -15.54 8.46
N SER A 109 5.08 -16.06 9.14
CA SER A 109 4.92 -17.17 10.10
C SER A 109 3.97 -16.86 11.26
N PHE A 110 3.69 -15.59 11.52
CA PHE A 110 2.81 -15.14 12.59
C PHE A 110 1.43 -14.68 12.12
N LYS A 111 1.22 -14.56 10.81
CA LYS A 111 -0.04 -14.09 10.24
C LYS A 111 -0.88 -15.27 9.78
N GLN A 112 -1.89 -15.60 10.58
CA GLN A 112 -2.93 -16.53 10.16
C GLN A 112 -3.69 -15.95 8.96
N ASN A 113 -4.26 -16.83 8.12
CA ASN A 113 -5.06 -16.44 6.95
C ASN A 113 -4.31 -15.55 5.95
N THR A 114 -3.00 -15.75 5.80
CA THR A 114 -2.20 -15.05 4.81
C THR A 114 -1.74 -15.98 3.70
N VAL A 115 -2.00 -15.59 2.45
CA VAL A 115 -1.55 -16.28 1.24
C VAL A 115 -0.58 -15.39 0.48
N LEU A 116 0.65 -15.86 0.27
CA LEU A 116 1.61 -15.23 -0.62
C LEU A 116 1.54 -15.88 -2.00
N ILE A 117 1.29 -15.09 -3.02
CA ILE A 117 1.36 -15.50 -4.42
C ILE A 117 2.58 -14.83 -5.05
N VAL A 118 3.59 -15.63 -5.36
CA VAL A 118 4.83 -15.15 -5.97
C VAL A 118 4.69 -15.08 -7.48
N GLY A 119 4.99 -13.93 -8.04
CA GLY A 119 5.04 -13.67 -9.49
C GLY A 119 4.61 -12.27 -9.87
N ASP A 120 4.74 -11.97 -11.16
CA ASP A 120 4.30 -10.71 -11.75
C ASP A 120 2.76 -10.67 -11.79
N SER A 121 2.17 -9.69 -11.11
CA SER A 121 0.71 -9.49 -10.99
C SER A 121 -0.01 -9.35 -12.34
N THR A 122 0.72 -8.93 -13.37
CA THR A 122 0.15 -8.74 -14.72
C THR A 122 0.07 -10.02 -15.55
N GLN A 123 0.69 -11.11 -15.10
CA GLN A 123 0.67 -12.40 -15.79
C GLN A 123 -0.66 -13.15 -15.55
N ASP A 124 -1.18 -13.78 -16.60
CA ASP A 124 -2.47 -14.47 -16.54
C ASP A 124 -2.46 -15.63 -15.53
N THR A 125 -1.35 -16.36 -15.41
CA THR A 125 -1.18 -17.43 -14.41
C THR A 125 -1.31 -16.93 -12.97
N ILE A 126 -0.87 -15.71 -12.68
CA ILE A 126 -1.01 -15.08 -11.36
C ILE A 126 -2.44 -14.61 -11.14
N LYS A 127 -3.03 -13.98 -12.15
CA LYS A 127 -4.43 -13.57 -12.14
C LYS A 127 -5.39 -14.73 -11.90
N GLU A 128 -5.15 -15.87 -12.54
CA GLU A 128 -5.92 -17.10 -12.35
C GLU A 128 -5.82 -17.63 -10.92
N LYS A 129 -4.63 -17.59 -10.31
CA LYS A 129 -4.44 -17.98 -8.89
C LYS A 129 -5.27 -17.11 -7.96
N VAL A 130 -5.27 -15.78 -8.13
CA VAL A 130 -6.08 -14.87 -7.32
C VAL A 130 -7.57 -15.12 -7.53
N GLN A 131 -7.99 -15.30 -8.78
CA GLN A 131 -9.39 -15.61 -9.10
C GLN A 131 -9.85 -16.94 -8.49
N ALA A 132 -8.98 -17.96 -8.45
CA ALA A 132 -9.28 -19.26 -7.89
C ALA A 132 -9.52 -19.24 -6.37
N LEU A 133 -9.01 -18.22 -5.64
CA LEU A 133 -9.31 -18.04 -4.24
C LEU A 133 -10.77 -17.68 -3.99
N GLY A 134 -11.46 -17.10 -4.97
CA GLY A 134 -12.90 -16.79 -4.89
C GLY A 134 -13.27 -15.65 -3.95
N TYR A 135 -12.29 -14.91 -3.42
CA TYR A 135 -12.55 -13.83 -2.48
C TYR A 135 -13.08 -12.56 -3.14
N LYS A 136 -13.82 -11.79 -2.35
CA LYS A 136 -14.08 -10.37 -2.59
C LYS A 136 -13.35 -9.58 -1.54
N TYR A 137 -12.53 -8.64 -1.97
CA TYR A 137 -11.72 -7.81 -1.10
C TYR A 137 -12.48 -6.52 -0.74
N ASN A 138 -12.43 -6.11 0.51
CA ASN A 138 -12.93 -4.80 0.92
C ASN A 138 -11.81 -3.78 1.16
N LEU A 139 -10.55 -4.23 1.10
CA LEU A 139 -9.36 -3.38 1.09
C LEU A 139 -8.39 -3.88 0.03
N MET A 140 -7.93 -3.00 -0.83
CA MET A 140 -6.94 -3.30 -1.87
C MET A 140 -5.90 -2.20 -1.93
N LEU A 141 -4.61 -2.57 -1.94
CA LEU A 141 -3.49 -1.68 -2.16
C LEU A 141 -2.78 -2.07 -3.47
N ILE A 142 -2.54 -1.09 -4.33
CA ILE A 142 -1.71 -1.21 -5.53
C ILE A 142 -0.44 -0.38 -5.31
N ASP A 143 0.66 -1.08 -5.08
CA ASP A 143 2.00 -0.54 -4.78
C ASP A 143 3.10 -1.41 -5.43
N GLY A 144 2.82 -1.97 -6.60
CA GLY A 144 3.74 -2.83 -7.36
C GLY A 144 4.66 -2.02 -8.27
N ASN A 145 4.69 -2.36 -9.57
CA ASN A 145 5.44 -1.60 -10.55
C ASN A 145 4.72 -0.27 -10.83
N HIS A 146 5.44 0.86 -10.73
CA HIS A 146 4.90 2.21 -10.85
C HIS A 146 4.79 2.73 -12.29
N ASP A 147 5.17 1.94 -13.29
CA ASP A 147 4.98 2.32 -14.69
C ASP A 147 3.49 2.35 -15.05
N TYR A 148 3.09 3.33 -15.84
CA TYR A 148 1.70 3.56 -16.21
C TYR A 148 0.98 2.31 -16.74
N GLU A 149 1.66 1.52 -17.56
CA GLU A 149 1.08 0.30 -18.15
C GLU A 149 0.84 -0.79 -17.11
N TYR A 150 1.75 -0.95 -16.15
CA TYR A 150 1.63 -1.93 -15.08
C TYR A 150 0.51 -1.56 -14.10
N VAL A 151 0.50 -0.33 -13.61
CA VAL A 151 -0.57 0.18 -12.73
C VAL A 151 -1.94 0.05 -13.42
N THR A 152 -2.00 0.32 -14.72
CA THR A 152 -3.24 0.17 -15.50
C THR A 152 -3.70 -1.29 -15.53
N LYS A 153 -2.81 -2.24 -15.83
CA LYS A 153 -3.12 -3.67 -15.87
C LYS A 153 -3.54 -4.21 -14.50
N ASP A 154 -2.82 -3.82 -13.45
CA ASP A 154 -3.16 -4.22 -12.08
C ASP A 154 -4.55 -3.71 -11.71
N PHE A 155 -4.82 -2.43 -11.89
CA PHE A 155 -6.13 -1.88 -11.61
C PHE A 155 -7.22 -2.56 -12.43
N GLU A 156 -7.11 -2.59 -13.76
CA GLU A 156 -8.16 -3.07 -14.66
C GLU A 156 -8.50 -4.56 -14.46
N TYR A 157 -7.55 -5.34 -13.98
CA TYR A 157 -7.82 -6.71 -13.63
C TYR A 157 -8.39 -6.85 -12.21
N TYR A 158 -7.73 -6.28 -11.19
CA TYR A 158 -8.04 -6.60 -9.80
C TYR A 158 -9.22 -5.82 -9.23
N TYR A 159 -9.55 -4.60 -9.72
CA TYR A 159 -10.66 -3.81 -9.17
C TYR A 159 -12.02 -4.53 -9.21
N ARG A 160 -12.18 -5.50 -10.09
CA ARG A 160 -13.40 -6.33 -10.20
C ARG A 160 -13.62 -7.24 -9.00
N PHE A 161 -12.58 -7.52 -8.25
CA PHE A 161 -12.64 -8.28 -7.00
C PHE A 161 -12.89 -7.38 -5.78
N LEU A 162 -12.84 -6.07 -5.94
CA LEU A 162 -13.18 -5.14 -4.87
C LEU A 162 -14.69 -5.14 -4.63
N SER A 163 -15.11 -5.25 -3.36
CA SER A 163 -16.51 -5.17 -2.95
C SER A 163 -17.07 -3.77 -3.20
N ASN A 164 -18.39 -3.64 -3.21
CA ASN A 164 -19.05 -2.36 -3.48
C ASN A 164 -18.68 -1.28 -2.47
N ASP A 165 -18.49 -1.65 -1.20
CA ASP A 165 -18.06 -0.74 -0.14
C ASP A 165 -16.54 -0.77 0.10
N GLY A 166 -15.78 -1.40 -0.81
CA GLY A 166 -14.34 -1.56 -0.66
C GLY A 166 -13.56 -0.27 -0.91
N LEU A 167 -12.41 -0.20 -0.26
CA LEU A 167 -11.41 0.84 -0.47
C LEU A 167 -10.29 0.35 -1.37
N LEU A 168 -9.92 1.19 -2.32
CA LEU A 168 -8.78 1.03 -3.19
C LEU A 168 -7.74 2.09 -2.85
N ILE A 169 -6.52 1.66 -2.61
CA ILE A 169 -5.39 2.53 -2.25
C ILE A 169 -4.36 2.47 -3.37
N PHE A 170 -3.85 3.63 -3.76
CA PHE A 170 -2.65 3.78 -4.60
C PHE A 170 -1.56 4.47 -3.81
N HIS A 171 -0.35 3.92 -3.87
CA HIS A 171 0.88 4.57 -3.41
C HIS A 171 1.53 5.34 -4.56
N ASP A 172 2.47 6.24 -4.24
CA ASP A 172 3.24 7.04 -5.22
C ASP A 172 2.40 7.95 -6.13
N ILE A 173 1.25 8.41 -5.65
CA ILE A 173 0.34 9.27 -6.45
C ILE A 173 0.92 10.65 -6.76
N ASP A 174 1.98 11.07 -6.05
CA ASP A 174 2.64 12.37 -6.22
C ASP A 174 4.17 12.25 -6.27
N ASN A 175 4.68 11.16 -6.84
CA ASN A 175 6.11 10.90 -6.96
C ASN A 175 6.63 11.24 -8.36
N ASP A 176 7.48 12.27 -8.46
CA ASP A 176 8.05 12.71 -9.74
C ASP A 176 9.07 11.72 -10.33
N ALA A 177 9.67 10.88 -9.48
CA ALA A 177 10.60 9.84 -9.93
C ALA A 177 9.89 8.69 -10.66
N VAL A 178 8.61 8.47 -10.34
CA VAL A 178 7.78 7.40 -10.92
C VAL A 178 6.40 7.95 -11.34
N PRO A 179 6.33 8.78 -12.38
CA PRO A 179 5.13 9.55 -12.73
C PRO A 179 3.98 8.71 -13.30
N GLY A 180 4.17 7.41 -13.48
CA GLY A 180 3.18 6.51 -14.08
C GLY A 180 1.90 6.40 -13.25
N VAL A 181 2.01 6.33 -11.92
CA VAL A 181 0.85 6.28 -11.02
C VAL A 181 0.04 7.57 -11.11
N ARG A 182 0.71 8.74 -11.03
CA ARG A 182 0.03 10.05 -11.19
C ARG A 182 -0.69 10.14 -12.54
N LYS A 183 -0.03 9.73 -13.62
CA LYS A 183 -0.64 9.68 -14.95
C LYS A 183 -1.87 8.78 -14.93
N PHE A 184 -1.78 7.59 -14.36
CA PHE A 184 -2.90 6.65 -14.27
C PHE A 184 -4.10 7.26 -13.53
N ILE A 185 -3.94 7.76 -12.31
CA ILE A 185 -5.05 8.29 -11.51
C ILE A 185 -5.73 9.50 -12.17
N THR A 186 -4.99 10.28 -12.96
CA THR A 186 -5.54 11.46 -13.64
C THR A 186 -6.23 11.13 -14.96
N THR A 187 -5.84 10.04 -15.63
CA THR A 187 -6.30 9.76 -17.00
C THR A 187 -7.17 8.52 -17.14
N ASN A 188 -7.18 7.58 -16.15
CA ASN A 188 -7.94 6.35 -16.30
C ASN A 188 -9.45 6.59 -16.19
N PRO A 189 -10.24 6.30 -17.25
CA PRO A 189 -11.66 6.62 -17.28
C PRO A 189 -12.49 5.74 -16.34
N ILE A 190 -12.09 4.49 -16.10
CA ILE A 190 -12.80 3.57 -15.21
C ILE A 190 -12.67 4.05 -13.76
N LEU A 191 -11.46 4.42 -13.34
CA LEU A 191 -11.23 4.96 -12.00
C LEU A 191 -12.05 6.24 -11.80
N ASN A 192 -11.95 7.20 -12.72
CA ASN A 192 -12.58 8.51 -12.60
C ASN A 192 -14.13 8.44 -12.66
N THR A 193 -14.68 7.46 -13.38
CA THR A 193 -16.13 7.28 -13.48
C THR A 193 -16.70 6.51 -12.29
N ASN A 194 -16.06 5.43 -11.87
CA ASN A 194 -16.61 4.45 -10.94
C ASN A 194 -16.15 4.62 -9.50
N PHE A 195 -15.18 5.50 -9.25
CA PHE A 195 -14.63 5.72 -7.91
C PHE A 195 -14.67 7.19 -7.52
N THR A 196 -14.71 7.42 -6.22
CA THR A 196 -14.56 8.74 -5.60
C THR A 196 -13.33 8.74 -4.73
N GLN A 197 -12.43 9.70 -4.92
CA GLN A 197 -11.30 9.89 -4.02
C GLN A 197 -11.78 10.41 -2.67
N CYS A 198 -11.55 9.63 -1.61
CA CYS A 198 -12.00 9.94 -0.25
C CYS A 198 -10.90 10.63 0.56
N ALA A 199 -9.66 10.18 0.37
CA ALA A 199 -8.50 10.76 1.06
C ALA A 199 -7.33 10.95 0.10
N ASN A 200 -6.51 11.95 0.41
CA ASN A 200 -5.31 12.31 -0.33
C ASN A 200 -4.22 12.72 0.67
N PHE A 201 -3.30 11.80 0.92
CA PHE A 201 -2.23 12.01 1.88
C PHE A 201 -0.92 12.32 1.15
N ILE A 202 -0.73 13.61 0.85
CA ILE A 202 0.50 14.15 0.29
C ILE A 202 1.17 14.97 1.37
N ASP A 203 2.42 14.63 1.67
CA ASP A 203 3.23 15.36 2.64
C ASP A 203 4.20 16.29 1.91
N ASN A 204 3.85 17.55 1.86
CA ASN A 204 4.69 18.62 1.31
C ASN A 204 5.68 19.16 2.35
N SER A 205 5.69 18.65 3.58
CA SER A 205 6.64 19.07 4.59
C SER A 205 8.04 18.54 4.25
N ASN A 206 9.02 19.45 4.26
CA ASN A 206 10.43 19.18 3.94
C ASN A 206 11.14 18.26 4.96
N TYR A 207 10.50 17.21 5.44
CA TYR A 207 11.04 16.36 6.51
C TYR A 207 12.19 15.45 6.06
N LEU A 208 12.37 15.30 4.77
CA LEU A 208 13.52 14.58 4.22
C LEU A 208 14.15 15.47 3.15
N ASN A 209 15.47 15.61 3.20
CA ASN A 209 16.24 16.33 2.18
C ASN A 209 15.73 15.97 0.78
N LYS A 210 15.60 16.96 -0.09
CA LYS A 210 15.12 16.85 -1.49
C LYS A 210 15.83 15.80 -2.34
N ASN A 211 16.76 15.04 -1.78
CA ASN A 211 17.57 14.01 -2.43
C ASN A 211 17.27 12.60 -1.92
N THR A 212 16.24 12.39 -1.10
CA THR A 212 15.85 11.05 -0.63
C THR A 212 14.57 10.60 -1.32
N PHE A 213 14.60 9.45 -1.94
CA PHE A 213 13.42 8.70 -2.36
C PHE A 213 12.41 8.68 -1.20
N GLY A 214 11.20 9.10 -1.40
CA GLY A 214 10.14 8.97 -0.41
C GLY A 214 9.55 10.27 0.16
N SER A 215 10.09 11.44 -0.16
CA SER A 215 9.52 12.72 0.32
C SER A 215 8.27 13.19 -0.43
N GLN A 216 7.90 12.53 -1.53
CA GLN A 216 6.81 12.93 -2.41
C GLN A 216 5.97 11.74 -2.91
N CYS A 217 5.93 10.64 -2.16
CA CYS A 217 5.22 9.45 -2.64
C CYS A 217 3.71 9.68 -2.77
N GLY A 218 3.07 10.12 -1.73
CA GLY A 218 1.64 10.34 -1.68
C GLY A 218 0.82 9.04 -1.66
N ILE A 219 -0.28 9.05 -0.90
CA ILE A 219 -1.24 7.94 -0.83
C ILE A 219 -2.63 8.46 -1.18
N GLY A 220 -3.26 7.87 -2.19
CA GLY A 220 -4.64 8.16 -2.58
C GLY A 220 -5.56 7.01 -2.19
N ILE A 221 -6.68 7.33 -1.52
CA ILE A 221 -7.70 6.36 -1.14
C ILE A 221 -8.98 6.64 -1.91
N TYR A 222 -9.49 5.62 -2.56
CA TYR A 222 -10.67 5.69 -3.43
C TYR A 222 -11.73 4.71 -2.95
N LYS A 223 -12.98 5.13 -3.02
CA LYS A 223 -14.16 4.29 -2.75
C LYS A 223 -14.98 4.13 -4.02
N ARG A 224 -15.51 2.94 -4.25
CA ARG A 224 -16.45 2.68 -5.34
C ARG A 224 -17.72 3.52 -5.14
N LYS A 225 -18.24 4.12 -6.22
CA LYS A 225 -19.49 4.88 -6.22
C LYS A 225 -20.70 3.96 -6.14
#